data_002972e471124050dbdff1829f2f9eae
#
_entry.id   002972e471124050dbdff1829f2f9eae
#
_cell.length_a   1.000
_cell.length_b   1.000
_cell.length_c   1.000
_cell.angle_alpha   90.00
_cell.angle_beta   90.00
_cell.angle_gamma   90.00
#
_symmetry.space_group_name_H-M   'P 1'
#
loop_
_entity.id
_entity.type
_entity.pdbx_description
1 polymer ?
#
loop_
_entity_poly.entity_id
_entity_poly.type
_entity_poly.pdbx_seq_one_letter_code
_entity_poly.pdbx_strand_id
1 'polypeptide(L)'
;KQKAYEKQQQEIHDLEEFIAKNLVRASTTKRAQSRRKKLEKMERLEKPKGDQRSARFEFTVERESGNQVLQVTDAYIGYDHEALSGPISFQLRKREAIAIVGPNGIGKSTLLKSITGELPLIEGSIDLGAGVQVGYYDQNLAGLSSNQTVLEELWSRHSTMPEKDVRSILGSFLFSGNDVEKTTAQLSGGEKARLALCKLSLEHDNFLLLDEPTNHLDIDSKEVLE
;
A
#
# COMPACT_ATOMS: atom_id res chain seq x y z
N LYS A 1 2.08 -18.80 -17.06
CA LYS A 1 1.37 -19.80 -16.22
C LYS A 1 0.27 -19.13 -15.40
N GLN A 2 0.51 -17.96 -14.75
CA GLN A 2 -0.48 -17.25 -13.93
C GLN A 2 -1.72 -16.82 -14.73
N LYS A 3 -1.56 -16.16 -15.88
CA LYS A 3 -2.69 -15.81 -16.77
C LYS A 3 -3.56 -17.02 -17.19
N ALA A 4 -2.94 -18.20 -17.37
CA ALA A 4 -3.67 -19.42 -17.70
C ALA A 4 -4.47 -19.93 -16.50
N TYR A 5 -3.91 -19.85 -15.30
CA TYR A 5 -4.59 -20.20 -14.06
C TYR A 5 -5.77 -19.26 -13.79
N GLU A 6 -5.57 -17.95 -13.85
CA GLU A 6 -6.61 -16.93 -13.65
C GLU A 6 -7.76 -17.10 -14.65
N LYS A 7 -7.44 -17.34 -15.92
CA LYS A 7 -8.45 -17.62 -16.96
C LYS A 7 -9.24 -18.89 -16.66
N GLN A 8 -8.58 -19.93 -16.16
CA GLN A 8 -9.26 -21.16 -15.77
C GLN A 8 -10.15 -20.94 -14.53
N GLN A 9 -9.70 -20.19 -13.54
CA GLN A 9 -10.52 -19.88 -12.36
C GLN A 9 -11.78 -19.10 -12.75
N GLN A 10 -11.67 -18.14 -13.67
CA GLN A 10 -12.83 -17.42 -14.19
C GLN A 10 -13.79 -18.36 -14.91
N GLU A 11 -13.28 -19.28 -15.75
CA GLU A 11 -14.12 -20.27 -16.45
C GLU A 11 -14.82 -21.22 -15.46
N ILE A 12 -14.15 -21.64 -14.40
CA ILE A 12 -14.72 -22.46 -13.33
C ILE A 12 -15.85 -21.70 -12.64
N HIS A 13 -15.61 -20.45 -12.26
CA HIS A 13 -16.60 -19.59 -11.60
C HIS A 13 -17.86 -19.40 -12.46
N ASP A 14 -17.69 -19.10 -13.75
CA ASP A 14 -18.79 -18.91 -14.69
C ASP A 14 -19.61 -20.20 -14.89
N LEU A 15 -18.95 -21.37 -14.89
CA LEU A 15 -19.60 -22.66 -14.96
C LEU A 15 -20.38 -22.99 -13.69
N GLU A 16 -19.82 -22.73 -12.52
CA GLU A 16 -20.46 -22.95 -11.22
C GLU A 16 -21.69 -22.04 -11.05
N GLU A 17 -21.57 -20.77 -11.40
CA GLU A 17 -22.69 -19.82 -11.37
C GLU A 17 -23.82 -20.24 -12.32
N PHE A 18 -23.47 -20.67 -13.55
CA PHE A 18 -24.46 -21.17 -14.49
C PHE A 18 -25.17 -22.44 -13.98
N ILE A 19 -24.42 -23.38 -13.40
CA ILE A 19 -24.97 -24.60 -12.81
C ILE A 19 -25.94 -24.26 -11.69
N ALA A 20 -25.52 -23.37 -10.76
CA ALA A 20 -26.34 -22.96 -9.62
C ALA A 20 -27.68 -22.33 -10.06
N LYS A 21 -27.63 -21.43 -11.06
CA LYS A 21 -28.83 -20.76 -11.58
C LYS A 21 -29.80 -21.67 -12.38
N ASN A 22 -29.30 -22.74 -12.96
CA ASN A 22 -30.03 -23.54 -13.94
C ASN A 22 -30.35 -24.98 -13.51
N LEU A 23 -29.90 -25.40 -12.32
CA LEU A 23 -30.15 -26.78 -11.83
C LEU A 23 -31.62 -27.01 -11.44
N VAL A 24 -32.32 -25.95 -11.05
CA VAL A 24 -33.70 -26.00 -10.51
C VAL A 24 -34.78 -25.99 -11.60
N ARG A 25 -34.45 -25.63 -12.84
CA ARG A 25 -35.43 -25.50 -13.93
C ARG A 25 -35.40 -26.74 -14.87
N ALA A 26 -36.51 -27.44 -14.99
CA ALA A 26 -36.64 -28.67 -15.81
C ALA A 26 -36.13 -28.50 -17.26
N SER A 27 -36.36 -27.34 -17.88
CA SER A 27 -35.95 -27.06 -19.28
C SER A 27 -34.45 -26.87 -19.48
N THR A 28 -33.71 -26.50 -18.41
CA THR A 28 -32.28 -26.20 -18.47
C THR A 28 -31.39 -27.23 -17.78
N THR A 29 -32.01 -28.21 -17.08
CA THR A 29 -31.30 -29.24 -16.31
C THR A 29 -30.31 -30.04 -17.13
N LYS A 30 -30.65 -30.45 -18.37
CA LYS A 30 -29.71 -31.17 -19.25
C LYS A 30 -28.44 -30.36 -19.59
N ARG A 31 -28.60 -29.04 -19.79
CA ARG A 31 -27.46 -28.16 -20.07
C ARG A 31 -26.61 -27.93 -18.83
N ALA A 32 -27.24 -27.82 -17.66
CA ALA A 32 -26.54 -27.70 -16.36
C ALA A 32 -25.76 -28.98 -16.06
N GLN A 33 -26.34 -30.16 -16.28
CA GLN A 33 -25.66 -31.46 -16.10
C GLN A 33 -24.48 -31.63 -17.05
N SER A 34 -24.61 -31.20 -18.32
CA SER A 34 -23.50 -31.24 -19.29
C SER A 34 -22.32 -30.36 -18.83
N ARG A 35 -22.62 -29.17 -18.34
CA ARG A 35 -21.58 -28.25 -17.80
C ARG A 35 -20.98 -28.75 -16.49
N ARG A 36 -21.76 -29.37 -15.63
CA ARG A 36 -21.26 -30.07 -14.45
C ARG A 36 -20.27 -31.17 -14.80
N LYS A 37 -20.59 -32.02 -15.79
CA LYS A 37 -19.67 -33.05 -16.28
C LYS A 37 -18.40 -32.46 -16.91
N LYS A 38 -18.50 -31.28 -17.55
CA LYS A 38 -17.33 -30.56 -18.05
C LYS A 38 -16.46 -30.11 -16.90
N LEU A 39 -17.04 -29.53 -15.85
CA LEU A 39 -16.34 -29.07 -14.64
C LEU A 39 -15.65 -30.23 -13.90
N GLU A 40 -16.34 -31.37 -13.76
CA GLU A 40 -15.81 -32.59 -13.12
C GLU A 40 -14.64 -33.21 -13.89
N LYS A 41 -14.61 -33.07 -15.23
CA LYS A 41 -13.55 -33.59 -16.11
C LYS A 41 -12.41 -32.56 -16.34
N MET A 42 -12.58 -31.34 -15.89
CA MET A 42 -11.58 -30.27 -16.09
C MET A 42 -10.38 -30.55 -15.21
N GLU A 43 -9.23 -30.75 -15.83
CA GLU A 43 -7.95 -30.83 -15.14
C GLU A 43 -7.63 -29.48 -14.52
N ARG A 44 -7.66 -29.39 -13.19
CA ARG A 44 -7.42 -28.14 -12.49
C ARG A 44 -5.94 -27.82 -12.50
N LEU A 45 -5.61 -26.67 -13.06
CA LEU A 45 -4.26 -26.16 -13.00
C LEU A 45 -3.94 -25.88 -11.52
N GLU A 46 -2.81 -26.37 -11.06
CA GLU A 46 -2.29 -25.95 -9.75
C GLU A 46 -2.02 -24.45 -9.78
N LYS A 47 -2.38 -23.78 -8.68
CA LYS A 47 -2.00 -22.37 -8.50
C LYS A 47 -0.49 -22.29 -8.70
N PRO A 48 0.00 -21.53 -9.70
CA PRO A 48 1.45 -21.35 -9.83
C PRO A 48 1.96 -20.91 -8.46
N LYS A 49 2.95 -21.62 -7.94
CA LYS A 49 3.65 -21.16 -6.74
C LYS A 49 4.17 -19.78 -7.09
N GLY A 50 3.47 -18.76 -6.65
CA GLY A 50 3.98 -17.38 -6.68
C GLY A 50 5.36 -17.41 -6.05
N ASP A 51 6.21 -16.51 -6.46
CA ASP A 51 7.51 -16.34 -5.81
C ASP A 51 7.21 -16.21 -4.30
N GLN A 52 7.55 -17.22 -3.50
CA GLN A 52 7.27 -17.28 -2.05
C GLN A 52 8.14 -16.27 -1.28
N ARG A 53 8.77 -15.34 -2.01
CA ARG A 53 9.48 -14.24 -1.41
C ARG A 53 8.45 -13.22 -0.93
N SER A 54 8.20 -13.18 0.37
CA SER A 54 7.51 -12.06 0.99
C SER A 54 8.45 -10.86 1.02
N ALA A 55 7.93 -9.68 0.73
CA ALA A 55 8.67 -8.44 0.96
C ALA A 55 9.01 -8.36 2.46
N ARG A 56 10.21 -7.87 2.78
CA ARG A 56 10.61 -7.60 4.18
C ARG A 56 10.69 -6.11 4.35
N PHE A 57 9.74 -5.55 5.09
CA PHE A 57 9.75 -4.14 5.45
C PHE A 57 10.45 -3.99 6.80
N GLU A 58 11.64 -3.41 6.79
CA GLU A 58 12.37 -3.11 8.01
C GLU A 58 12.58 -1.60 8.08
N PHE A 59 11.98 -0.97 9.09
CA PHE A 59 12.12 0.44 9.35
C PHE A 59 13.12 0.62 10.49
N THR A 60 14.27 1.17 10.18
CA THR A 60 15.31 1.47 11.16
C THR A 60 15.27 2.97 11.47
N VAL A 61 15.51 3.33 12.72
CA VAL A 61 15.48 4.71 13.19
C VAL A 61 16.92 5.16 13.44
N GLU A 62 17.35 6.26 12.81
CA GLU A 62 18.68 6.82 13.04
C GLU A 62 18.76 7.54 14.39
N ARG A 63 17.70 8.26 14.74
CA ARG A 63 17.60 9.03 16.00
C ARG A 63 16.26 8.79 16.67
N GLU A 64 16.28 8.49 17.95
CA GLU A 64 15.04 8.37 18.72
C GLU A 64 14.40 9.73 19.02
N SER A 65 13.07 9.81 18.90
CA SER A 65 12.29 10.97 19.32
C SER A 65 12.20 11.09 20.85
N GLY A 66 11.78 12.25 21.33
CA GLY A 66 11.31 12.41 22.71
C GLY A 66 10.10 11.52 23.04
N ASN A 67 9.68 11.49 24.30
CA ASN A 67 8.54 10.66 24.72
C ASN A 67 7.21 11.14 24.14
N GLN A 68 7.00 12.46 23.99
CA GLN A 68 5.87 13.04 23.28
C GLN A 68 6.25 13.17 21.80
N VAL A 69 5.49 12.54 20.91
CA VAL A 69 5.74 12.54 19.47
C VAL A 69 4.85 13.57 18.78
N LEU A 70 3.57 13.60 19.11
CA LEU A 70 2.59 14.49 18.50
C LEU A 70 1.58 14.96 19.55
N GLN A 71 1.23 16.24 19.49
CA GLN A 71 0.10 16.81 20.20
C GLN A 71 -0.78 17.57 19.21
N VAL A 72 -2.05 17.21 19.13
CA VAL A 72 -3.07 17.91 18.35
C VAL A 72 -4.07 18.50 19.33
N THR A 73 -4.36 19.78 19.23
CA THR A 73 -5.24 20.50 20.16
C THR A 73 -6.24 21.34 19.38
N ASP A 74 -7.53 20.97 19.54
CA ASP A 74 -8.69 21.66 18.95
C ASP A 74 -8.52 22.00 17.46
N ALA A 75 -7.88 21.08 16.71
CA ALA A 75 -7.53 21.30 15.32
C ALA A 75 -8.77 21.21 14.42
N TYR A 76 -8.96 22.23 13.58
CA TYR A 76 -9.89 22.22 12.47
C TYR A 76 -9.10 22.12 11.17
N ILE A 77 -9.41 21.09 10.39
CA ILE A 77 -8.77 20.79 9.12
C ILE A 77 -9.70 21.10 7.96
N GLY A 78 -9.16 21.54 6.84
CA GLY A 78 -9.98 21.86 5.65
C GLY A 78 -9.18 22.48 4.53
N TYR A 79 -9.87 23.12 3.60
CA TYR A 79 -9.30 23.78 2.44
C TYR A 79 -9.93 25.19 2.30
N ASP A 80 -9.17 26.13 1.75
CA ASP A 80 -9.66 27.47 1.41
C ASP A 80 -10.43 28.18 2.54
N HIS A 81 -9.96 28.02 3.79
CA HIS A 81 -10.60 28.54 5.01
C HIS A 81 -11.95 27.90 5.39
N GLU A 82 -12.38 26.83 4.70
CA GLU A 82 -13.55 26.06 5.07
C GLU A 82 -13.16 24.80 5.85
N ALA A 83 -13.72 24.66 7.06
CA ALA A 83 -13.46 23.50 7.90
C ALA A 83 -14.20 22.27 7.34
N LEU A 84 -13.44 21.22 7.00
CA LEU A 84 -13.97 19.93 6.62
C LEU A 84 -14.30 19.08 7.85
N SER A 85 -13.47 19.15 8.90
CA SER A 85 -13.63 18.40 10.14
C SER A 85 -12.95 19.10 11.30
N GLY A 86 -13.46 18.91 12.51
CA GLY A 86 -12.94 19.42 13.78
C GLY A 86 -14.03 19.65 14.82
N PRO A 87 -13.72 19.95 16.07
CA PRO A 87 -12.35 20.00 16.62
C PRO A 87 -11.76 18.60 16.85
N ILE A 88 -10.48 18.45 16.56
CA ILE A 88 -9.73 17.20 16.74
C ILE A 88 -8.67 17.43 17.80
N SER A 89 -8.68 16.59 18.85
CA SER A 89 -7.69 16.66 19.91
C SER A 89 -7.23 15.26 20.30
N PHE A 90 -5.93 15.01 20.19
CA PHE A 90 -5.31 13.77 20.65
C PHE A 90 -3.80 13.97 20.84
N GLN A 91 -3.18 13.01 21.50
CA GLN A 91 -1.75 12.98 21.72
C GLN A 91 -1.20 11.61 21.37
N LEU A 92 0.01 11.56 20.82
CA LEU A 92 0.74 10.33 20.51
C LEU A 92 2.09 10.36 21.25
N ARG A 93 2.39 9.26 21.90
CA ARG A 93 3.67 9.04 22.57
C ARG A 93 4.54 8.06 21.79
N LYS A 94 5.82 8.06 22.10
CA LYS A 94 6.78 7.12 21.55
C LYS A 94 6.32 5.66 21.73
N ARG A 95 6.42 4.88 20.66
CA ARG A 95 5.98 3.46 20.57
C ARG A 95 4.46 3.25 20.66
N GLU A 96 3.67 4.30 20.57
CA GLU A 96 2.22 4.18 20.38
C GLU A 96 1.88 4.21 18.89
N ALA A 97 0.75 3.60 18.54
CA ALA A 97 0.15 3.66 17.22
C ALA A 97 -1.31 4.10 17.32
N ILE A 98 -1.75 4.97 16.41
CA ILE A 98 -3.14 5.42 16.32
C ILE A 98 -3.66 5.08 14.93
N ALA A 99 -4.82 4.42 14.86
CA ALA A 99 -5.54 4.19 13.61
C ALA A 99 -6.66 5.23 13.44
N ILE A 100 -6.64 5.96 12.33
CA ILE A 100 -7.69 6.92 11.97
C ILE A 100 -8.67 6.21 11.06
N VAL A 101 -9.89 5.99 11.54
CA VAL A 101 -10.94 5.28 10.81
C VAL A 101 -12.13 6.17 10.52
N GLY A 102 -12.78 5.98 9.40
CA GLY A 102 -13.96 6.74 9.00
C GLY A 102 -14.26 6.63 7.51
N PRO A 103 -15.43 7.10 7.07
CA PRO A 103 -15.81 7.07 5.65
C PRO A 103 -14.87 7.92 4.78
N ASN A 104 -14.91 7.65 3.47
CA ASN A 104 -14.14 8.46 2.51
C ASN A 104 -14.66 9.89 2.49
N GLY A 105 -13.73 10.86 2.32
CA GLY A 105 -14.04 12.27 2.26
C GLY A 105 -14.19 12.99 3.62
N ILE A 106 -14.08 12.28 4.77
CA ILE A 106 -14.20 12.90 6.10
C ILE A 106 -12.97 13.72 6.52
N GLY A 107 -11.87 13.66 5.75
CA GLY A 107 -10.66 14.43 6.05
C GLY A 107 -9.48 13.63 6.62
N LYS A 108 -9.47 12.28 6.52
CA LYS A 108 -8.34 11.47 7.02
C LYS A 108 -7.00 11.90 6.41
N SER A 109 -6.90 11.92 5.09
CA SER A 109 -5.69 12.37 4.37
C SER A 109 -5.39 13.86 4.59
N THR A 110 -6.43 14.67 4.77
CA THR A 110 -6.29 16.11 5.09
C THR A 110 -5.61 16.29 6.45
N LEU A 111 -6.01 15.50 7.46
CA LEU A 111 -5.37 15.53 8.77
C LEU A 111 -3.90 15.11 8.68
N LEU A 112 -3.59 14.02 7.96
CA LEU A 112 -2.21 13.58 7.78
C LEU A 112 -1.35 14.66 7.11
N LYS A 113 -1.86 15.31 6.07
CA LYS A 113 -1.19 16.43 5.40
C LYS A 113 -1.07 17.68 6.27
N SER A 114 -2.00 17.91 7.20
CA SER A 114 -1.85 18.99 8.18
C SER A 114 -0.77 18.65 9.22
N ILE A 115 -0.62 17.38 9.60
CA ILE A 115 0.46 16.94 10.51
C ILE A 115 1.83 17.06 9.83
N THR A 116 1.94 16.80 8.52
CA THR A 116 3.20 17.02 7.77
C THR A 116 3.51 18.49 7.53
N GLY A 117 2.55 19.39 7.75
CA GLY A 117 2.67 20.80 7.43
C GLY A 117 2.43 21.15 5.95
N GLU A 118 2.04 20.19 5.12
CA GLU A 118 1.67 20.44 3.72
C GLU A 118 0.39 21.26 3.57
N LEU A 119 -0.54 21.09 4.53
CA LEU A 119 -1.77 21.85 4.59
C LEU A 119 -1.86 22.63 5.91
N PRO A 120 -2.17 23.93 5.86
CA PRO A 120 -2.38 24.71 7.06
C PRO A 120 -3.65 24.25 7.80
N LEU A 121 -3.66 24.41 9.11
CA LEU A 121 -4.88 24.29 9.92
C LEU A 121 -5.80 25.50 9.68
N ILE A 122 -7.09 25.29 9.83
CA ILE A 122 -8.08 26.36 9.89
C ILE A 122 -8.03 27.01 11.30
N GLU A 123 -8.04 26.18 12.36
CA GLU A 123 -7.91 26.58 13.76
C GLU A 123 -7.20 25.49 14.56
N GLY A 124 -6.76 25.82 15.77
CA GLY A 124 -6.09 24.90 16.68
C GLY A 124 -4.59 24.81 16.47
N SER A 125 -3.96 23.78 17.01
CA SER A 125 -2.52 23.55 16.86
C SER A 125 -2.15 22.10 16.66
N ILE A 126 -1.02 21.90 15.96
CA ILE A 126 -0.32 20.61 15.83
C ILE A 126 1.14 20.86 16.23
N ASP A 127 1.56 20.18 17.28
CA ASP A 127 2.89 20.31 17.83
C ASP A 127 3.64 18.97 17.75
N LEU A 128 4.74 18.94 17.01
CA LEU A 128 5.65 17.80 16.95
C LEU A 128 6.64 17.85 18.12
N GLY A 129 6.88 16.70 18.70
CA GLY A 129 7.81 16.55 19.82
C GLY A 129 9.28 16.77 19.42
N ALA A 130 10.14 16.91 20.42
CA ALA A 130 11.56 17.12 20.20
C ALA A 130 12.20 15.93 19.46
N GLY A 131 12.94 16.23 18.39
CA GLY A 131 13.66 15.24 17.58
C GLY A 131 12.76 14.35 16.74
N VAL A 132 11.48 14.70 16.55
CA VAL A 132 10.57 13.99 15.66
C VAL A 132 10.94 14.26 14.20
N GLN A 133 11.09 13.18 13.43
CA GLN A 133 11.25 13.17 11.98
C GLN A 133 10.07 12.41 11.40
N VAL A 134 9.32 13.06 10.51
CA VAL A 134 8.06 12.55 9.98
C VAL A 134 8.28 11.94 8.60
N GLY A 135 8.06 10.63 8.49
CA GLY A 135 7.94 9.94 7.22
C GLY A 135 6.48 9.84 6.79
N TYR A 136 6.17 10.23 5.57
CA TYR A 136 4.82 10.20 5.06
C TYR A 136 4.68 9.31 3.82
N TYR A 137 3.77 8.32 3.91
CA TYR A 137 3.35 7.51 2.79
C TYR A 137 2.06 8.07 2.22
N ASP A 138 2.13 8.70 1.05
CA ASP A 138 0.97 9.27 0.34
C ASP A 138 0.25 8.18 -0.48
N GLN A 139 -1.06 8.08 -0.30
CA GLN A 139 -1.93 7.19 -1.07
C GLN A 139 -1.79 7.36 -2.58
N ASN A 140 -1.61 8.59 -3.07
CA ASN A 140 -1.65 8.87 -4.51
C ASN A 140 -0.41 8.38 -5.27
N LEU A 141 0.72 8.13 -4.61
CA LEU A 141 1.98 7.68 -5.24
C LEU A 141 2.38 8.48 -6.51
N ALA A 142 1.82 9.69 -6.68
CA ALA A 142 1.97 10.50 -7.89
C ALA A 142 3.44 10.88 -8.17
N GLY A 143 4.25 11.00 -7.13
CA GLY A 143 5.68 11.26 -7.23
C GLY A 143 6.50 10.14 -7.87
N LEU A 144 5.91 8.95 -8.07
CA LEU A 144 6.55 7.78 -8.69
C LEU A 144 6.12 7.57 -10.16
N SER A 145 5.89 8.62 -10.92
CA SER A 145 5.50 8.53 -12.34
C SER A 145 6.52 9.22 -13.24
N SER A 146 7.81 9.01 -12.98
CA SER A 146 8.91 9.59 -13.74
C SER A 146 9.50 8.62 -14.76
N ASN A 147 10.36 9.12 -15.64
CA ASN A 147 11.15 8.31 -16.57
C ASN A 147 12.42 7.73 -15.92
N GLN A 148 12.66 8.00 -14.63
CA GLN A 148 13.76 7.40 -13.90
C GLN A 148 13.50 5.93 -13.67
N THR A 149 14.56 5.12 -13.70
CA THR A 149 14.47 3.71 -13.33
C THR A 149 14.23 3.56 -11.83
N VAL A 150 13.74 2.40 -11.42
CA VAL A 150 13.54 2.07 -9.98
C VAL A 150 14.86 2.25 -9.21
N LEU A 151 15.98 1.83 -9.81
CA LEU A 151 17.31 2.00 -9.23
C LEU A 151 17.67 3.49 -9.09
N GLU A 152 17.52 4.28 -10.14
CA GLU A 152 17.84 5.72 -10.13
C GLU A 152 16.96 6.50 -9.16
N GLU A 153 15.68 6.17 -9.08
CA GLU A 153 14.73 6.81 -8.16
C GLU A 153 15.16 6.67 -6.69
N LEU A 154 15.71 5.51 -6.33
CA LEU A 154 16.22 5.27 -4.99
C LEU A 154 17.62 5.85 -4.80
N TRP A 155 18.51 5.59 -5.75
CA TRP A 155 19.93 5.94 -5.65
C TRP A 155 20.20 7.44 -5.74
N SER A 156 19.40 8.19 -6.49
CA SER A 156 19.55 9.65 -6.60
C SER A 156 19.49 10.38 -5.26
N ARG A 157 18.72 9.86 -4.32
CA ARG A 157 18.59 10.40 -2.94
C ARG A 157 19.66 9.89 -1.98
N HIS A 158 20.26 8.73 -2.28
CA HIS A 158 21.25 8.05 -1.44
C HIS A 158 22.55 7.81 -2.22
N SER A 159 23.06 8.85 -2.89
CA SER A 159 24.20 8.75 -3.82
C SER A 159 25.52 8.31 -3.16
N THR A 160 25.63 8.38 -1.85
CA THR A 160 26.77 7.87 -1.07
C THR A 160 26.74 6.37 -0.85
N MET A 161 25.57 5.75 -1.04
CA MET A 161 25.39 4.31 -0.88
C MET A 161 25.92 3.54 -2.11
N PRO A 162 26.70 2.47 -1.92
CA PRO A 162 27.11 1.63 -3.04
C PRO A 162 25.90 1.03 -3.79
N GLU A 163 25.96 0.99 -5.12
CA GLU A 163 24.88 0.44 -5.96
C GLU A 163 24.44 -0.96 -5.53
N LYS A 164 25.39 -1.80 -5.14
CA LYS A 164 25.13 -3.16 -4.66
C LYS A 164 24.18 -3.16 -3.46
N ASP A 165 24.33 -2.21 -2.54
CA ASP A 165 23.52 -2.14 -1.32
C ASP A 165 22.12 -1.63 -1.66
N VAL A 166 22.01 -0.64 -2.58
CA VAL A 166 20.72 -0.19 -3.10
C VAL A 166 19.95 -1.33 -3.78
N ARG A 167 20.65 -2.12 -4.63
CA ARG A 167 20.06 -3.32 -5.27
C ARG A 167 19.64 -4.39 -4.24
N SER A 168 20.40 -4.56 -3.17
CA SER A 168 20.06 -5.49 -2.09
C SER A 168 18.79 -5.06 -1.35
N ILE A 169 18.67 -3.77 -1.04
CA ILE A 169 17.48 -3.19 -0.41
C ILE A 169 16.27 -3.34 -1.36
N LEU A 170 16.39 -2.96 -2.62
CA LEU A 170 15.35 -3.18 -3.62
C LEU A 170 14.92 -4.64 -3.71
N GLY A 171 15.87 -5.57 -3.59
CA GLY A 171 15.62 -7.01 -3.56
C GLY A 171 14.74 -7.44 -2.38
N SER A 172 14.90 -6.83 -1.20
CA SER A 172 14.05 -7.10 -0.02
C SER A 172 12.60 -6.62 -0.23
N PHE A 173 12.39 -5.62 -1.11
CA PHE A 173 11.09 -5.14 -1.54
C PHE A 173 10.59 -5.80 -2.85
N LEU A 174 11.16 -6.95 -3.21
CA LEU A 174 10.79 -7.77 -4.38
C LEU A 174 11.09 -7.13 -5.75
N PHE A 175 12.02 -6.18 -5.82
CA PHE A 175 12.58 -5.72 -7.09
C PHE A 175 13.87 -6.47 -7.38
N SER A 176 13.87 -7.36 -8.37
CA SER A 176 15.03 -8.20 -8.69
C SER A 176 15.30 -8.29 -10.19
N GLY A 177 16.54 -8.55 -10.55
CA GLY A 177 16.95 -8.71 -11.95
C GLY A 177 16.61 -7.45 -12.78
N ASN A 178 15.80 -7.63 -13.82
CA ASN A 178 15.42 -6.54 -14.74
C ASN A 178 14.37 -5.57 -14.15
N ASP A 179 13.78 -5.86 -12.98
CA ASP A 179 12.75 -4.98 -12.40
C ASP A 179 13.34 -3.63 -11.97
N VAL A 180 14.61 -3.61 -11.57
CA VAL A 180 15.29 -2.39 -11.14
C VAL A 180 15.58 -1.42 -12.29
N GLU A 181 15.58 -1.92 -13.53
CA GLU A 181 15.79 -1.14 -14.76
C GLU A 181 14.48 -0.63 -15.38
N LYS A 182 13.31 -1.08 -14.87
CA LYS A 182 12.01 -0.52 -15.28
C LYS A 182 11.92 0.94 -14.88
N THR A 183 11.27 1.75 -15.71
CA THR A 183 10.94 3.12 -15.30
C THR A 183 9.80 3.11 -14.28
N THR A 184 9.79 4.07 -13.36
CA THR A 184 8.75 4.16 -12.34
C THR A 184 7.36 4.38 -12.93
N ALA A 185 7.29 4.97 -14.13
CA ALA A 185 6.05 5.10 -14.90
C ALA A 185 5.45 3.75 -15.34
N GLN A 186 6.30 2.75 -15.59
CA GLN A 186 5.89 1.40 -16.04
C GLN A 186 5.42 0.48 -14.91
N LEU A 187 5.63 0.88 -13.65
CA LEU A 187 5.28 0.08 -12.50
C LEU A 187 3.76 -0.05 -12.34
N SER A 188 3.31 -1.24 -11.97
CA SER A 188 1.95 -1.46 -11.47
C SER A 188 1.71 -0.72 -10.14
N GLY A 189 0.44 -0.57 -9.74
CA GLY A 189 0.09 0.06 -8.46
C GLY A 189 0.78 -0.61 -7.26
N GLY A 190 0.83 -1.94 -7.22
CA GLY A 190 1.51 -2.69 -6.16
C GLY A 190 3.04 -2.52 -6.17
N GLU A 191 3.67 -2.48 -7.35
CA GLU A 191 5.10 -2.19 -7.47
C GLU A 191 5.41 -0.75 -7.00
N LYS A 192 4.59 0.23 -7.36
CA LYS A 192 4.72 1.61 -6.87
C LYS A 192 4.59 1.70 -5.36
N ALA A 193 3.62 1.00 -4.77
CA ALA A 193 3.43 0.94 -3.33
C ALA A 193 4.68 0.37 -2.62
N ARG A 194 5.22 -0.74 -3.11
CA ARG A 194 6.46 -1.33 -2.56
C ARG A 194 7.66 -0.40 -2.70
N LEU A 195 7.79 0.30 -3.83
CA LEU A 195 8.87 1.28 -4.03
C LEU A 195 8.74 2.47 -3.07
N ALA A 196 7.53 2.97 -2.83
CA ALA A 196 7.28 4.04 -1.87
C ALA A 196 7.66 3.61 -0.44
N LEU A 197 7.29 2.39 -0.03
CA LEU A 197 7.68 1.84 1.26
C LEU A 197 9.20 1.62 1.35
N CYS A 198 9.84 1.20 0.26
CA CYS A 198 11.30 1.09 0.18
C CYS A 198 11.98 2.44 0.39
N LYS A 199 11.50 3.49 -0.25
CA LYS A 199 11.99 4.86 -0.04
C LYS A 199 11.82 5.29 1.41
N LEU A 200 10.63 5.09 1.97
CA LEU A 200 10.32 5.45 3.35
C LEU A 200 11.22 4.72 4.36
N SER A 201 11.56 3.46 4.11
CA SER A 201 12.45 2.69 5.00
C SER A 201 13.88 3.22 5.04
N LEU A 202 14.33 3.95 4.01
CA LEU A 202 15.67 4.53 3.91
C LEU A 202 15.77 5.95 4.49
N GLU A 203 14.66 6.63 4.72
CA GLU A 203 14.67 7.97 5.33
C GLU A 203 14.96 7.89 6.85
N HIS A 204 14.87 6.69 7.45
CA HIS A 204 15.12 6.44 8.87
C HIS A 204 14.28 7.30 9.83
N ASP A 205 13.11 7.72 9.39
CA ASP A 205 12.17 8.51 10.15
C ASP A 205 11.67 7.79 11.41
N ASN A 206 11.41 8.54 12.47
CA ASN A 206 10.99 7.97 13.76
C ASN A 206 9.49 8.14 14.06
N PHE A 207 8.76 8.80 13.17
CA PHE A 207 7.31 8.92 13.20
C PHE A 207 6.74 8.69 11.80
N LEU A 208 6.00 7.61 11.59
CA LEU A 208 5.44 7.25 10.29
C LEU A 208 3.96 7.60 10.21
N LEU A 209 3.58 8.30 9.17
CA LEU A 209 2.20 8.58 8.77
C LEU A 209 1.91 7.76 7.52
N LEU A 210 0.93 6.85 7.59
CA LEU A 210 0.60 5.95 6.50
C LEU A 210 -0.84 6.19 6.04
N ASP A 211 -1.02 6.72 4.82
CA ASP A 211 -2.34 6.98 4.24
C ASP A 211 -2.77 5.82 3.35
N GLU A 212 -3.64 4.96 3.87
CA GLU A 212 -4.17 3.76 3.22
C GLU A 212 -3.07 2.87 2.58
N PRO A 213 -2.01 2.50 3.31
CA PRO A 213 -0.82 1.86 2.75
C PRO A 213 -1.09 0.48 2.16
N THR A 214 -2.20 -0.15 2.53
CA THR A 214 -2.55 -1.51 2.09
C THR A 214 -3.35 -1.55 0.80
N ASN A 215 -3.87 -0.43 0.29
CA ASN A 215 -4.80 -0.42 -0.85
C ASN A 215 -4.25 -1.03 -2.14
N HIS A 216 -2.95 -0.91 -2.39
CA HIS A 216 -2.30 -1.39 -3.61
C HIS A 216 -1.37 -2.58 -3.38
N LEU A 217 -1.23 -3.04 -2.13
CA LEU A 217 -0.37 -4.17 -1.80
C LEU A 217 -1.10 -5.51 -2.05
N ASP A 218 -0.34 -6.52 -2.46
CA ASP A 218 -0.79 -7.90 -2.45
C ASP A 218 -0.92 -8.43 -1.00
N ILE A 219 -1.57 -9.57 -0.84
CA ILE A 219 -1.88 -10.13 0.48
C ILE A 219 -0.58 -10.36 1.28
N ASP A 220 0.44 -10.92 0.63
CA ASP A 220 1.70 -11.26 1.29
C ASP A 220 2.44 -9.99 1.77
N SER A 221 2.38 -8.92 0.98
CA SER A 221 2.97 -7.62 1.35
C SER A 221 2.18 -6.90 2.45
N LYS A 222 0.87 -7.11 2.52
CA LYS A 222 0.02 -6.58 3.61
C LYS A 222 0.37 -7.20 4.95
N GLU A 223 0.47 -8.54 5.00
CA GLU A 223 0.81 -9.28 6.21
C GLU A 223 2.19 -8.91 6.80
N VAL A 224 3.11 -8.43 5.95
CA VAL A 224 4.44 -8.00 6.41
C VAL A 224 4.44 -6.55 6.91
N LEU A 225 3.50 -5.72 6.44
CA LEU A 225 3.38 -4.32 6.87
C LEU A 225 2.63 -4.19 8.21
N GLU A 226 1.69 -5.10 8.49
CA GLU A 226 0.91 -5.16 9.73
C GLU A 226 1.72 -5.76 10.89
#